data_5b290267c4da1d1c45f9bc5927066a5b
#
_entry.id   5b290267c4da1d1c45f9bc5927066a5b
#
_cell.length_a   1.000
_cell.length_b   1.000
_cell.length_c   1.000
_cell.angle_alpha   90.00
_cell.angle_beta   90.00
_cell.angle_gamma   90.00
#
_symmetry.space_group_name_H-M   'P 1'
#
loop_
_entity.id
_entity.type
_entity.pdbx_description
1 polymer ?
#
loop_
_entity_poly.entity_id
_entity_poly.type
_entity_poly.pdbx_seq_one_letter_code
_entity_poly.pdbx_strand_id
1 'polypeptide(L)'
;MSRELKEALDILEKEKSISKDALLEAIEQSLIQACKNHFGKADNVHVTIDPETCDFSVYADRSIVEYVEDPAMEISLADALKITSRAEIGGMIQVPIQSKEFGRIATQNAKNVILQKIREEERKVLYDEYYGKEKEVVTGIVQRVMGKNVSINLGKADAVLSENEQVKGETFQPTERIKVYILEVKDTPKGPRILVSRTHPGLVKRLFESEVAEVKDGTVEIKSIAREAGSRTKIAVWSNDPDVDAVGACVGMNGARVNAVVEELRGEKIDIINWDENPAILIENALSPAKVIAVMADPDEKTALVVVPDYQLSLAIGKEGQNARLAARLTGFKIDIKSETQAKEAGDFYDYDDDETAEDAAEASAEETSAEDSLTEETEAEEVSEEVPVEEEPQAQEAGENEDEE
;
A
#
# COMPACT_ATOMS: atom_id res chain seq x y z
N MET A 1 -23.94 -15.42 38.93
CA MET A 1 -22.94 -14.47 38.46
C MET A 1 -21.62 -15.15 38.10
N SER A 2 -21.02 -15.93 38.99
CA SER A 2 -19.75 -16.63 38.68
C SER A 2 -19.86 -17.62 37.52
N ARG A 3 -20.97 -18.34 37.39
CA ARG A 3 -21.20 -19.30 36.30
C ARG A 3 -21.29 -18.63 34.93
N GLU A 4 -22.00 -17.50 34.83
CA GLU A 4 -22.11 -16.74 33.58
C GLU A 4 -20.77 -16.12 33.16
N LEU A 5 -19.97 -15.65 34.15
CA LEU A 5 -18.63 -15.13 33.91
C LEU A 5 -17.69 -16.26 33.42
N LYS A 6 -17.75 -17.42 34.03
CA LYS A 6 -16.96 -18.59 33.62
C LYS A 6 -17.31 -19.01 32.17
N GLU A 7 -18.60 -19.16 31.85
CA GLU A 7 -19.06 -19.49 30.52
C GLU A 7 -18.59 -18.46 29.47
N ALA A 8 -18.63 -17.16 29.82
CA ALA A 8 -18.13 -16.10 28.96
C ALA A 8 -16.61 -16.15 28.73
N LEU A 9 -15.84 -16.43 29.78
CA LEU A 9 -14.38 -16.58 29.70
C LEU A 9 -13.99 -17.80 28.85
N ASP A 10 -14.67 -18.95 29.05
CA ASP A 10 -14.42 -20.17 28.28
C ASP A 10 -14.76 -20.01 26.78
N ILE A 11 -15.80 -19.22 26.44
CA ILE A 11 -16.13 -18.86 25.06
C ILE A 11 -15.04 -17.97 24.46
N LEU A 12 -14.57 -16.96 25.19
CA LEU A 12 -13.54 -16.04 24.72
C LEU A 12 -12.19 -16.74 24.49
N GLU A 13 -11.85 -17.68 25.33
CA GLU A 13 -10.66 -18.50 25.15
C GLU A 13 -10.73 -19.33 23.85
N LYS A 14 -11.89 -19.95 23.59
CA LYS A 14 -12.10 -20.81 22.42
C LYS A 14 -12.24 -20.02 21.11
N GLU A 15 -13.00 -18.93 21.11
CA GLU A 15 -13.34 -18.19 19.88
C GLU A 15 -12.31 -17.08 19.54
N LYS A 16 -11.70 -16.49 20.56
CA LYS A 16 -10.80 -15.33 20.39
C LYS A 16 -9.35 -15.60 20.76
N SER A 17 -9.04 -16.82 21.22
CA SER A 17 -7.69 -17.22 21.67
C SER A 17 -7.12 -16.31 22.77
N ILE A 18 -7.98 -15.72 23.60
CA ILE A 18 -7.58 -14.85 24.71
C ILE A 18 -7.37 -15.74 25.94
N SER A 19 -6.16 -15.73 26.51
CA SER A 19 -5.87 -16.52 27.71
C SER A 19 -6.81 -16.17 28.86
N LYS A 20 -7.43 -17.19 29.45
CA LYS A 20 -8.30 -17.04 30.63
C LYS A 20 -7.56 -16.43 31.80
N ASP A 21 -6.30 -16.82 32.01
CA ASP A 21 -5.47 -16.32 33.10
C ASP A 21 -5.19 -14.82 32.96
N ALA A 22 -4.89 -14.34 31.75
CA ALA A 22 -4.68 -12.91 31.46
C ALA A 22 -5.96 -12.08 31.70
N LEU A 23 -7.14 -12.65 31.40
CA LEU A 23 -8.40 -12.00 31.70
C LEU A 23 -8.69 -11.95 33.21
N LEU A 24 -8.43 -13.02 33.93
CA LEU A 24 -8.60 -13.07 35.39
C LEU A 24 -7.67 -12.08 36.09
N GLU A 25 -6.39 -12.02 35.70
CA GLU A 25 -5.43 -11.04 36.21
C GLU A 25 -5.87 -9.59 35.96
N ALA A 26 -6.33 -9.29 34.74
CA ALA A 26 -6.82 -7.95 34.41
C ALA A 26 -8.08 -7.56 35.22
N ILE A 27 -8.98 -8.52 35.46
CA ILE A 27 -10.15 -8.32 36.32
C ILE A 27 -9.72 -8.07 37.76
N GLU A 28 -8.78 -8.84 38.28
CA GLU A 28 -8.23 -8.70 39.63
C GLU A 28 -7.64 -7.30 39.83
N GLN A 29 -6.77 -6.84 38.95
CA GLN A 29 -6.17 -5.51 38.99
C GLN A 29 -7.23 -4.40 38.92
N SER A 30 -8.26 -4.55 38.09
CA SER A 30 -9.36 -3.61 37.99
C SER A 30 -10.20 -3.55 39.28
N LEU A 31 -10.41 -4.70 39.95
CA LEU A 31 -11.11 -4.76 41.23
C LEU A 31 -10.31 -4.12 42.33
N ILE A 32 -8.99 -4.31 42.39
CA ILE A 32 -8.08 -3.63 43.30
C ILE A 32 -8.18 -2.11 43.10
N GLN A 33 -8.16 -1.64 41.86
CA GLN A 33 -8.30 -0.22 41.54
C GLN A 33 -9.68 0.34 41.94
N ALA A 34 -10.75 -0.45 41.77
CA ALA A 34 -12.08 -0.07 42.23
C ALA A 34 -12.15 0.05 43.77
N CYS A 35 -11.49 -0.86 44.46
CA CYS A 35 -11.36 -0.75 45.92
C CYS A 35 -10.63 0.50 46.32
N LYS A 36 -9.52 0.83 45.66
CA LYS A 36 -8.78 2.09 45.88
C LYS A 36 -9.67 3.32 45.77
N ASN A 37 -10.48 3.34 44.70
CA ASN A 37 -11.37 4.49 44.45
C ASN A 37 -12.53 4.59 45.47
N HIS A 38 -13.00 3.43 45.98
CA HIS A 38 -14.14 3.40 46.90
C HIS A 38 -13.75 3.62 48.38
N PHE A 39 -12.61 3.07 48.81
CA PHE A 39 -12.17 3.10 50.18
C PHE A 39 -11.10 4.17 50.47
N GLY A 40 -10.60 4.90 49.45
CA GLY A 40 -9.67 6.00 49.58
C GLY A 40 -8.23 5.62 49.90
N LYS A 41 -7.99 4.49 50.55
CA LYS A 41 -6.69 3.86 50.81
C LYS A 41 -6.85 2.37 50.56
N ALA A 42 -6.01 1.78 49.72
CA ALA A 42 -6.20 0.40 49.35
C ALA A 42 -4.88 -0.38 49.16
N ASP A 43 -3.84 0.09 49.81
CA ASP A 43 -2.57 -0.65 49.80
C ASP A 43 -2.69 -1.92 50.67
N ASN A 44 -3.76 -2.02 51.48
CA ASN A 44 -4.10 -3.15 52.32
C ASN A 44 -5.23 -4.04 51.79
N VAL A 45 -5.76 -3.79 50.57
CA VAL A 45 -6.85 -4.57 50.03
C VAL A 45 -6.31 -5.59 49.02
N HIS A 46 -6.67 -6.86 49.24
CA HIS A 46 -6.37 -7.98 48.34
C HIS A 46 -7.63 -8.51 47.73
N VAL A 47 -7.55 -8.82 46.45
CA VAL A 47 -8.60 -9.45 45.69
C VAL A 47 -8.05 -10.79 45.21
N THR A 48 -8.77 -11.85 45.42
CA THR A 48 -8.42 -13.18 44.88
C THR A 48 -9.58 -13.71 44.09
N ILE A 49 -9.30 -14.18 42.88
CA ILE A 49 -10.28 -14.81 41.99
C ILE A 49 -9.94 -16.29 41.89
N ASP A 50 -10.91 -17.15 42.16
CA ASP A 50 -10.77 -18.58 41.95
C ASP A 50 -10.85 -18.88 40.43
N PRO A 51 -9.82 -19.46 39.81
CA PRO A 51 -9.80 -19.75 38.37
C PRO A 51 -10.86 -20.76 37.92
N GLU A 52 -11.31 -21.64 38.82
CA GLU A 52 -12.28 -22.69 38.49
C GLU A 52 -13.72 -22.20 38.61
N THR A 53 -14.04 -21.49 39.67
CA THR A 53 -15.40 -21.03 39.99
C THR A 53 -15.66 -19.62 39.49
N CYS A 54 -14.62 -18.83 39.21
CA CYS A 54 -14.68 -17.38 38.92
C CYS A 54 -15.36 -16.58 40.05
N ASP A 55 -15.35 -17.12 41.27
CA ASP A 55 -15.79 -16.40 42.44
C ASP A 55 -14.65 -15.49 42.94
N PHE A 56 -15.00 -14.28 43.30
CA PHE A 56 -14.02 -13.35 43.83
C PHE A 56 -14.22 -13.14 45.32
N SER A 57 -13.10 -13.12 46.04
CA SER A 57 -13.04 -12.80 47.46
C SER A 57 -12.20 -11.53 47.65
N VAL A 58 -12.73 -10.61 48.42
CA VAL A 58 -12.05 -9.36 48.72
C VAL A 58 -11.83 -9.31 50.25
N TYR A 59 -10.60 -9.09 50.64
CA TYR A 59 -10.22 -8.93 52.05
C TYR A 59 -9.25 -7.77 52.22
N ALA A 60 -9.32 -7.12 53.39
CA ALA A 60 -8.37 -6.11 53.77
C ALA A 60 -7.52 -6.62 54.92
N ASP A 61 -6.23 -6.40 54.84
CA ASP A 61 -5.31 -6.57 55.94
C ASP A 61 -5.47 -5.37 56.90
N ARG A 62 -5.93 -5.64 58.10
CA ARG A 62 -6.10 -4.61 59.14
C ARG A 62 -5.25 -4.92 60.34
N SER A 63 -4.64 -3.87 60.90
CA SER A 63 -3.91 -3.97 62.15
C SER A 63 -4.87 -4.01 63.34
N ILE A 64 -4.60 -4.88 64.31
CA ILE A 64 -5.41 -5.03 65.51
C ILE A 64 -4.94 -4.01 66.53
N VAL A 65 -5.84 -3.10 66.90
CA VAL A 65 -5.57 -2.01 67.84
C VAL A 65 -6.60 -2.03 68.98
N GLU A 66 -6.27 -1.37 70.07
CA GLU A 66 -7.18 -1.21 71.19
C GLU A 66 -8.26 -0.16 70.88
N TYR A 67 -7.86 0.94 70.25
CA TYR A 67 -8.74 2.02 69.80
C TYR A 67 -8.53 2.26 68.33
N VAL A 68 -9.61 2.19 67.55
CA VAL A 68 -9.61 2.35 66.06
C VAL A 68 -9.60 3.82 65.72
N GLU A 69 -8.53 4.32 65.14
CA GLU A 69 -8.41 5.67 64.57
C GLU A 69 -8.81 5.69 63.09
N ASP A 70 -8.36 4.75 62.31
CA ASP A 70 -8.68 4.61 60.88
C ASP A 70 -9.41 3.28 60.61
N PRO A 71 -10.76 3.28 60.47
CA PRO A 71 -11.53 2.06 60.23
C PRO A 71 -11.15 1.31 58.92
N ALA A 72 -10.43 1.97 58.01
CA ALA A 72 -9.99 1.32 56.77
C ALA A 72 -8.75 0.44 57.01
N MET A 73 -7.86 0.84 57.94
CA MET A 73 -6.56 0.19 58.19
C MET A 73 -6.54 -0.60 59.49
N GLU A 74 -7.47 -0.33 60.41
CA GLU A 74 -7.45 -0.83 61.76
C GLU A 74 -8.75 -1.59 62.13
N ILE A 75 -8.64 -2.47 63.07
CA ILE A 75 -9.79 -3.22 63.63
C ILE A 75 -9.61 -3.34 65.15
N SER A 76 -10.73 -3.25 65.87
CA SER A 76 -10.68 -3.45 67.34
C SER A 76 -10.38 -4.90 67.70
N LEU A 77 -9.69 -5.12 68.83
CA LEU A 77 -9.42 -6.47 69.32
C LEU A 77 -10.74 -7.28 69.51
N ALA A 78 -11.80 -6.61 69.96
CA ALA A 78 -13.11 -7.27 70.14
C ALA A 78 -13.73 -7.79 68.85
N ASP A 79 -13.55 -7.07 67.75
CA ASP A 79 -14.05 -7.49 66.44
C ASP A 79 -13.11 -8.49 65.75
N ALA A 80 -11.79 -8.35 65.95
CA ALA A 80 -10.79 -9.30 65.47
C ALA A 80 -10.98 -10.69 66.10
N LEU A 81 -11.32 -10.76 67.40
CA LEU A 81 -11.64 -12.05 68.08
C LEU A 81 -12.87 -12.74 67.57
N LYS A 82 -13.81 -12.02 66.89
CA LYS A 82 -14.97 -12.65 66.22
C LYS A 82 -14.57 -13.40 64.94
N ILE A 83 -13.45 -13.01 64.36
CA ILE A 83 -12.94 -13.57 63.07
C ILE A 83 -11.93 -14.64 63.40
N THR A 84 -10.99 -14.40 64.32
CA THR A 84 -9.93 -15.35 64.65
C THR A 84 -9.72 -15.39 66.15
N SER A 85 -9.76 -16.59 66.76
CA SER A 85 -9.60 -16.82 68.21
C SER A 85 -8.17 -16.54 68.74
N ARG A 86 -7.20 -16.24 67.85
CA ARG A 86 -5.78 -15.95 68.17
C ARG A 86 -5.39 -14.53 67.88
N ALA A 87 -6.35 -13.57 67.90
CA ALA A 87 -6.08 -12.16 67.66
C ALA A 87 -5.36 -11.54 68.81
N GLU A 88 -4.24 -10.86 68.56
CA GLU A 88 -3.42 -10.11 69.54
C GLU A 88 -3.24 -8.67 69.10
N ILE A 89 -3.17 -7.72 70.03
CA ILE A 89 -2.92 -6.31 69.70
C ILE A 89 -1.56 -6.17 69.01
N GLY A 90 -1.53 -5.41 67.89
CA GLY A 90 -0.34 -5.26 67.03
C GLY A 90 -0.19 -6.32 65.94
N GLY A 91 -1.05 -7.33 65.93
CA GLY A 91 -1.13 -8.31 64.86
C GLY A 91 -1.88 -7.78 63.61
N MET A 92 -1.72 -8.45 62.50
CA MET A 92 -2.50 -8.18 61.26
C MET A 92 -3.52 -9.31 61.04
N ILE A 93 -4.70 -8.93 60.63
CA ILE A 93 -5.78 -9.90 60.34
C ILE A 93 -6.43 -9.56 59.00
N GLN A 94 -6.75 -10.60 58.23
CA GLN A 94 -7.51 -10.50 56.99
C GLN A 94 -9.01 -10.43 57.27
N VAL A 95 -9.60 -9.28 56.97
CA VAL A 95 -11.02 -9.05 57.21
C VAL A 95 -11.76 -9.11 55.89
N PRO A 96 -12.71 -10.04 55.69
CA PRO A 96 -13.47 -10.13 54.45
C PRO A 96 -14.37 -8.90 54.27
N ILE A 97 -14.26 -8.25 53.11
CA ILE A 97 -15.10 -7.13 52.74
C ILE A 97 -16.33 -7.68 52.00
N GLN A 98 -17.45 -7.82 52.72
CA GLN A 98 -18.73 -8.23 52.14
C GLN A 98 -19.67 -7.03 52.05
N SER A 99 -19.76 -6.40 50.86
CA SER A 99 -20.74 -5.36 50.58
C SER A 99 -21.54 -5.71 49.33
N LYS A 100 -22.88 -5.62 49.43
CA LYS A 100 -23.74 -5.79 48.25
C LYS A 100 -23.50 -4.74 47.16
N GLU A 101 -23.08 -3.55 47.56
CA GLU A 101 -22.72 -2.46 46.66
C GLU A 101 -21.40 -2.78 45.94
N PHE A 102 -20.42 -3.30 46.64
CA PHE A 102 -19.16 -3.72 46.05
C PHE A 102 -19.35 -4.83 45.03
N GLY A 103 -20.24 -5.81 45.28
CA GLY A 103 -20.56 -6.87 44.33
C GLY A 103 -21.11 -6.34 42.98
N ARG A 104 -21.89 -5.25 43.00
CA ARG A 104 -22.38 -4.60 41.77
C ARG A 104 -21.25 -3.86 41.04
N ILE A 105 -20.42 -3.10 41.75
CA ILE A 105 -19.27 -2.39 41.22
C ILE A 105 -18.28 -3.38 40.61
N ALA A 106 -17.98 -4.46 41.30
CA ALA A 106 -17.09 -5.53 40.85
C ALA A 106 -17.57 -6.16 39.55
N THR A 107 -18.87 -6.48 39.46
CA THR A 107 -19.47 -7.06 38.25
C THR A 107 -19.37 -6.10 37.05
N GLN A 108 -19.68 -4.82 37.27
CA GLN A 108 -19.60 -3.82 36.21
C GLN A 108 -18.17 -3.59 35.73
N ASN A 109 -17.22 -3.57 36.66
CA ASN A 109 -15.79 -3.42 36.35
C ASN A 109 -15.27 -4.65 35.59
N ALA A 110 -15.58 -5.87 36.05
CA ALA A 110 -15.21 -7.09 35.36
C ALA A 110 -15.74 -7.07 33.90
N LYS A 111 -17.01 -6.71 33.70
CA LYS A 111 -17.59 -6.56 32.36
C LYS A 111 -16.81 -5.55 31.51
N ASN A 112 -16.49 -4.39 32.05
CA ASN A 112 -15.77 -3.34 31.33
C ASN A 112 -14.35 -3.80 30.95
N VAL A 113 -13.65 -4.48 31.86
CA VAL A 113 -12.29 -5.04 31.61
C VAL A 113 -12.33 -6.10 30.51
N ILE A 114 -13.30 -7.02 30.57
CA ILE A 114 -13.47 -8.04 29.53
C ILE A 114 -13.71 -7.37 28.17
N LEU A 115 -14.63 -6.42 28.08
CA LEU A 115 -14.91 -5.68 26.84
C LEU A 115 -13.66 -4.91 26.34
N GLN A 116 -12.88 -4.37 27.26
CA GLN A 116 -11.65 -3.68 26.91
C GLN A 116 -10.61 -4.67 26.34
N LYS A 117 -10.42 -5.80 27.00
CA LYS A 117 -9.49 -6.85 26.53
C LYS A 117 -9.90 -7.43 25.18
N ILE A 118 -11.18 -7.69 24.97
CA ILE A 118 -11.68 -8.11 23.66
C ILE A 118 -11.32 -7.07 22.57
N ARG A 119 -11.55 -5.78 22.84
CA ARG A 119 -11.20 -4.71 21.89
C ARG A 119 -9.70 -4.57 21.68
N GLU A 120 -8.88 -4.82 22.70
CA GLU A 120 -7.41 -4.82 22.59
C GLU A 120 -6.94 -5.95 21.67
N GLU A 121 -7.46 -7.17 21.86
CA GLU A 121 -7.10 -8.32 21.02
C GLU A 121 -7.66 -8.18 19.58
N GLU A 122 -8.89 -7.71 19.42
CA GLU A 122 -9.43 -7.41 18.07
C GLU A 122 -8.57 -6.37 17.34
N ARG A 123 -8.08 -5.33 18.05
CA ARG A 123 -7.17 -4.33 17.49
C ARG A 123 -5.84 -4.93 17.10
N LYS A 124 -5.28 -5.81 17.94
CA LYS A 124 -4.02 -6.49 17.66
C LYS A 124 -4.14 -7.39 16.43
N VAL A 125 -5.19 -8.20 16.34
CA VAL A 125 -5.46 -9.05 15.16
C VAL A 125 -5.60 -8.20 13.90
N LEU A 126 -6.32 -7.08 13.97
CA LEU A 126 -6.44 -6.15 12.85
C LEU A 126 -5.09 -5.52 12.49
N TYR A 127 -4.30 -5.13 13.48
CA TYR A 127 -2.97 -4.59 13.25
C TYR A 127 -2.07 -5.61 12.54
N ASP A 128 -2.00 -6.84 13.05
CA ASP A 128 -1.17 -7.90 12.46
C ASP A 128 -1.61 -8.25 11.03
N GLU A 129 -2.94 -8.30 10.77
CA GLU A 129 -3.49 -8.54 9.43
C GLU A 129 -3.07 -7.45 8.42
N TYR A 130 -3.16 -6.18 8.79
CA TYR A 130 -2.82 -5.08 7.89
C TYR A 130 -1.33 -4.78 7.86
N TYR A 131 -0.59 -5.06 8.92
CA TYR A 131 0.86 -4.99 8.94
C TYR A 131 1.47 -5.98 7.93
N GLY A 132 0.94 -7.21 7.85
CA GLY A 132 1.33 -8.17 6.81
C GLY A 132 1.00 -7.74 5.38
N LYS A 133 0.14 -6.73 5.20
CA LYS A 133 -0.21 -6.14 3.90
C LYS A 133 0.48 -4.79 3.63
N GLU A 134 1.45 -4.39 4.47
CA GLU A 134 2.25 -3.22 4.15
C GLU A 134 2.96 -3.39 2.80
N LYS A 135 3.07 -2.29 2.06
CA LYS A 135 3.65 -2.25 0.70
C LYS A 135 2.88 -3.08 -0.33
N GLU A 136 1.63 -3.41 -0.05
CA GLU A 136 0.71 -4.08 -0.96
C GLU A 136 -0.40 -3.14 -1.41
N VAL A 137 -1.05 -3.51 -2.53
CA VAL A 137 -2.24 -2.82 -3.03
C VAL A 137 -3.49 -3.52 -2.52
N VAL A 138 -4.39 -2.73 -1.96
CA VAL A 138 -5.69 -3.20 -1.49
C VAL A 138 -6.81 -2.40 -2.14
N THR A 139 -7.93 -3.05 -2.38
CA THR A 139 -9.15 -2.38 -2.84
C THR A 139 -9.94 -1.90 -1.64
N GLY A 140 -10.25 -0.62 -1.60
CA GLY A 140 -11.08 -0.01 -0.58
C GLY A 140 -12.27 0.72 -1.17
N ILE A 141 -13.22 1.05 -0.30
CA ILE A 141 -14.43 1.83 -0.65
C ILE A 141 -14.31 3.20 0.01
N VAL A 142 -14.44 4.25 -0.78
CA VAL A 142 -14.47 5.63 -0.27
C VAL A 142 -15.70 5.81 0.62
N GLN A 143 -15.49 6.12 1.90
CA GLN A 143 -16.60 6.38 2.82
C GLN A 143 -17.01 7.85 2.82
N ARG A 144 -16.03 8.72 3.08
CA ARG A 144 -16.27 10.16 3.22
C ARG A 144 -14.97 10.96 3.02
N VAL A 145 -15.15 12.19 2.59
CA VAL A 145 -14.08 13.18 2.55
C VAL A 145 -14.16 14.03 3.83
N MET A 146 -13.07 14.07 4.58
CA MET A 146 -12.95 14.83 5.84
C MET A 146 -11.93 15.96 5.67
N GLY A 147 -12.43 17.14 5.27
CA GLY A 147 -11.56 18.26 4.94
C GLY A 147 -10.66 17.91 3.74
N LYS A 148 -9.37 17.76 3.98
CA LYS A 148 -8.38 17.43 2.94
C LYS A 148 -8.03 15.92 2.89
N ASN A 149 -8.52 15.14 3.84
CA ASN A 149 -8.25 13.71 3.91
C ASN A 149 -9.46 12.91 3.45
N VAL A 150 -9.22 11.73 2.87
CA VAL A 150 -10.26 10.79 2.46
C VAL A 150 -10.19 9.56 3.36
N SER A 151 -11.35 9.17 3.91
CA SER A 151 -11.50 7.91 4.66
C SER A 151 -11.93 6.82 3.69
N ILE A 152 -11.17 5.72 3.69
CA ILE A 152 -11.38 4.57 2.81
C ILE A 152 -11.60 3.35 3.69
N ASN A 153 -12.71 2.66 3.48
CA ASN A 153 -12.98 1.40 4.17
C ASN A 153 -12.33 0.24 3.44
N LEU A 154 -11.50 -0.50 4.17
CA LEU A 154 -10.82 -1.69 3.67
C LEU A 154 -11.54 -3.00 4.04
N GLY A 155 -12.79 -2.91 4.49
CA GLY A 155 -13.62 -4.02 4.95
C GLY A 155 -13.64 -4.12 6.48
N LYS A 156 -12.53 -4.45 7.11
CA LYS A 156 -12.43 -4.60 8.58
C LYS A 156 -11.91 -3.35 9.29
N ALA A 157 -11.19 -2.49 8.61
CA ALA A 157 -10.61 -1.27 9.16
C ALA A 157 -10.71 -0.11 8.17
N ASP A 158 -10.65 1.11 8.70
CA ASP A 158 -10.64 2.32 7.91
C ASP A 158 -9.20 2.81 7.70
N ALA A 159 -8.87 3.15 6.46
CA ALA A 159 -7.62 3.76 6.07
C ALA A 159 -7.77 5.26 5.84
N VAL A 160 -6.67 5.97 5.96
CA VAL A 160 -6.60 7.42 5.73
C VAL A 160 -5.72 7.71 4.53
N LEU A 161 -6.31 8.32 3.51
CA LEU A 161 -5.62 8.89 2.37
C LEU A 161 -5.43 10.39 2.62
N SER A 162 -4.22 10.79 3.01
CA SER A 162 -3.90 12.19 3.31
C SER A 162 -3.77 13.02 2.03
N GLU A 163 -3.91 14.36 2.14
CA GLU A 163 -3.80 15.30 1.01
C GLU A 163 -2.52 15.10 0.18
N ASN A 164 -1.39 14.88 0.84
CA ASN A 164 -0.09 14.69 0.17
C ASN A 164 -0.01 13.37 -0.61
N GLU A 165 -0.83 12.39 -0.25
CA GLU A 165 -0.88 11.06 -0.86
C GLU A 165 -2.01 10.94 -1.91
N GLN A 166 -2.76 12.01 -2.13
CA GLN A 166 -3.76 12.11 -3.19
C GLN A 166 -3.13 12.64 -4.46
N VAL A 167 -3.56 12.10 -5.59
CA VAL A 167 -3.14 12.60 -6.90
C VAL A 167 -3.87 13.92 -7.19
N LYS A 168 -3.14 14.93 -7.63
CA LYS A 168 -3.72 16.22 -7.98
C LYS A 168 -4.72 16.06 -9.12
N GLY A 169 -5.96 16.51 -8.88
CA GLY A 169 -7.04 16.43 -9.87
C GLY A 169 -7.91 15.17 -9.75
N GLU A 170 -7.54 14.19 -8.92
CA GLU A 170 -8.46 13.09 -8.60
C GLU A 170 -9.59 13.58 -7.68
N THR A 171 -10.81 13.20 -8.03
CA THR A 171 -12.00 13.42 -7.20
C THR A 171 -12.50 12.08 -6.68
N PHE A 172 -12.89 12.04 -5.42
CA PHE A 172 -13.35 10.82 -4.76
C PHE A 172 -14.82 10.95 -4.40
N GLN A 173 -15.63 10.01 -4.88
CA GLN A 173 -17.06 9.97 -4.56
C GLN A 173 -17.34 8.92 -3.47
N PRO A 174 -18.26 9.18 -2.54
CA PRO A 174 -18.69 8.16 -1.59
C PRO A 174 -19.17 6.89 -2.31
N THR A 175 -18.86 5.72 -1.75
CA THR A 175 -19.15 4.37 -2.28
C THR A 175 -18.30 3.93 -3.47
N GLU A 176 -17.44 4.79 -3.99
CA GLU A 176 -16.52 4.45 -5.07
C GLU A 176 -15.47 3.43 -4.60
N ARG A 177 -15.17 2.45 -5.45
CA ARG A 177 -14.09 1.48 -5.22
C ARG A 177 -12.81 1.99 -5.83
N ILE A 178 -11.74 1.99 -5.05
CA ILE A 178 -10.41 2.43 -5.49
C ILE A 178 -9.34 1.47 -4.99
N LYS A 179 -8.30 1.27 -5.79
CA LYS A 179 -7.09 0.56 -5.37
C LYS A 179 -6.14 1.56 -4.72
N VAL A 180 -5.61 1.23 -3.56
CA VAL A 180 -4.69 2.07 -2.80
C VAL A 180 -3.50 1.24 -2.31
N TYR A 181 -2.34 1.87 -2.23
CA TYR A 181 -1.11 1.28 -1.72
C TYR A 181 -0.99 1.55 -0.22
N ILE A 182 -0.79 0.53 0.59
CA ILE A 182 -0.57 0.69 2.02
C ILE A 182 0.87 1.14 2.25
N LEU A 183 1.02 2.37 2.77
CA LEU A 183 2.33 2.94 3.09
C LEU A 183 2.87 2.40 4.42
N GLU A 184 2.04 2.49 5.45
CA GLU A 184 2.43 2.22 6.82
C GLU A 184 1.19 1.91 7.67
N VAL A 185 1.34 1.00 8.60
CA VAL A 185 0.31 0.66 9.61
C VAL A 185 0.86 1.02 10.98
N LYS A 186 0.24 2.00 11.65
CA LYS A 186 0.62 2.47 12.99
C LYS A 186 -0.33 1.90 14.03
N ASP A 187 0.22 1.31 15.08
CA ASP A 187 -0.58 0.99 16.26
C ASP A 187 -0.88 2.26 17.06
N THR A 188 -2.16 2.47 17.36
CA THR A 188 -2.60 3.58 18.21
C THR A 188 -3.59 3.09 19.27
N PRO A 189 -3.71 3.80 20.39
CA PRO A 189 -4.65 3.42 21.46
C PRO A 189 -6.11 3.31 21.01
N LYS A 190 -6.45 3.91 19.85
CA LYS A 190 -7.80 3.87 19.27
C LYS A 190 -7.98 2.77 18.22
N GLY A 191 -6.91 2.06 17.86
CA GLY A 191 -6.87 1.03 16.84
C GLY A 191 -5.78 1.28 15.79
N PRO A 192 -5.55 0.33 14.86
CA PRO A 192 -4.57 0.49 13.81
C PRO A 192 -4.92 1.67 12.91
N ARG A 193 -3.95 2.55 12.69
CA ARG A 193 -4.06 3.65 11.74
C ARG A 193 -3.34 3.26 10.47
N ILE A 194 -4.10 2.97 9.43
CA ILE A 194 -3.60 2.55 8.13
C ILE A 194 -3.46 3.80 7.26
N LEU A 195 -2.23 4.09 6.85
CA LEU A 195 -1.94 5.16 5.91
C LEU A 195 -1.80 4.59 4.51
N VAL A 196 -2.51 5.16 3.57
CA VAL A 196 -2.53 4.71 2.18
C VAL A 196 -2.17 5.84 1.23
N SER A 197 -1.66 5.45 0.05
CA SER A 197 -1.22 6.39 -0.98
C SER A 197 -1.74 6.00 -2.35
N ARG A 198 -2.00 7.02 -3.17
CA ARG A 198 -2.20 6.92 -4.62
C ARG A 198 -1.06 7.56 -5.43
N THR A 199 -0.14 8.26 -4.74
CA THR A 199 1.02 8.92 -5.38
C THR A 199 2.28 8.05 -5.39
N HIS A 200 2.38 7.06 -4.50
CA HIS A 200 3.59 6.25 -4.34
C HIS A 200 3.88 5.39 -5.59
N PRO A 201 5.16 5.30 -6.05
CA PRO A 201 5.53 4.46 -7.20
C PRO A 201 5.22 2.98 -7.01
N GLY A 202 5.25 2.49 -5.77
CA GLY A 202 4.88 1.11 -5.42
C GLY A 202 3.45 0.73 -5.83
N LEU A 203 2.53 1.70 -5.92
CA LEU A 203 1.19 1.44 -6.47
C LEU A 203 1.28 0.91 -7.90
N VAL A 204 2.05 1.58 -8.76
CA VAL A 204 2.23 1.19 -10.17
C VAL A 204 2.87 -0.20 -10.25
N LYS A 205 3.93 -0.45 -9.47
CA LYS A 205 4.59 -1.76 -9.42
C LYS A 205 3.61 -2.89 -9.10
N ARG A 206 2.82 -2.72 -8.03
CA ARG A 206 1.85 -3.74 -7.61
C ARG A 206 0.68 -3.90 -8.59
N LEU A 207 0.29 -2.84 -9.28
CA LEU A 207 -0.71 -2.94 -10.35
C LEU A 207 -0.18 -3.79 -11.51
N PHE A 208 1.07 -3.58 -11.94
CA PHE A 208 1.68 -4.45 -12.95
C PHE A 208 1.81 -5.91 -12.48
N GLU A 209 2.20 -6.14 -11.23
CA GLU A 209 2.25 -7.50 -10.65
C GLU A 209 0.86 -8.18 -10.63
N SER A 210 -0.23 -7.40 -10.56
CA SER A 210 -1.59 -7.97 -10.62
C SER A 210 -2.10 -8.24 -12.03
N GLU A 211 -1.66 -7.45 -13.03
CA GLU A 211 -2.14 -7.52 -14.41
C GLU A 211 -1.24 -8.38 -15.32
N VAL A 212 0.05 -8.50 -14.98
CA VAL A 212 1.08 -9.16 -15.80
C VAL A 212 1.61 -10.39 -15.06
N ALA A 213 1.29 -11.58 -15.56
CA ALA A 213 1.68 -12.83 -14.91
C ALA A 213 3.21 -12.98 -14.87
N GLU A 214 3.90 -12.57 -15.93
CA GLU A 214 5.35 -12.64 -16.10
C GLU A 214 6.08 -11.71 -15.10
N VAL A 215 5.44 -10.63 -14.65
CA VAL A 215 5.96 -9.77 -13.57
C VAL A 215 5.70 -10.39 -12.20
N LYS A 216 4.56 -11.05 -12.04
CA LYS A 216 4.18 -11.70 -10.78
C LYS A 216 5.04 -12.92 -10.46
N ASP A 217 5.39 -13.72 -11.45
CA ASP A 217 6.22 -14.92 -11.29
C ASP A 217 7.73 -14.62 -11.29
N GLY A 218 8.11 -13.36 -11.62
CA GLY A 218 9.49 -12.89 -11.61
C GLY A 218 10.27 -13.16 -12.90
N THR A 219 9.64 -13.66 -13.96
CA THR A 219 10.25 -13.78 -15.30
C THR A 219 10.61 -12.39 -15.83
N VAL A 220 9.71 -11.42 -15.66
CA VAL A 220 9.95 -10.00 -15.95
C VAL A 220 10.08 -9.24 -14.65
N GLU A 221 11.15 -8.48 -14.51
CA GLU A 221 11.43 -7.67 -13.32
C GLU A 221 11.33 -6.19 -13.64
N ILE A 222 10.61 -5.43 -12.81
CA ILE A 222 10.60 -3.98 -12.85
C ILE A 222 11.80 -3.47 -12.04
N LYS A 223 12.87 -3.04 -12.74
CA LYS A 223 14.12 -2.58 -12.13
C LYS A 223 14.03 -1.19 -11.53
N SER A 224 13.37 -0.26 -12.23
CA SER A 224 13.21 1.10 -11.73
C SER A 224 11.89 1.73 -12.17
N ILE A 225 11.40 2.69 -11.39
CA ILE A 225 10.16 3.44 -11.65
C ILE A 225 10.41 4.91 -11.34
N ALA A 226 10.09 5.77 -12.30
CA ALA A 226 10.03 7.23 -12.11
C ALA A 226 8.60 7.70 -12.37
N ARG A 227 7.96 8.33 -11.38
CA ARG A 227 6.55 8.70 -11.42
C ARG A 227 6.33 10.17 -11.11
N GLU A 228 5.53 10.82 -11.91
CA GLU A 228 4.83 12.07 -11.62
C GLU A 228 3.32 11.76 -11.58
N ALA A 229 2.84 11.47 -10.37
CA ALA A 229 1.50 10.96 -10.12
C ALA A 229 0.41 11.84 -10.78
N GLY A 230 -0.50 11.18 -11.50
CA GLY A 230 -1.60 11.80 -12.25
C GLY A 230 -1.18 12.41 -13.59
N SER A 231 0.10 12.31 -13.98
CA SER A 231 0.59 12.83 -15.25
C SER A 231 1.27 11.75 -16.09
N ARG A 232 2.44 11.30 -15.65
CA ARG A 232 3.22 10.33 -16.42
C ARG A 232 4.11 9.48 -15.51
N THR A 233 4.25 8.21 -15.86
CA THR A 233 5.17 7.26 -15.22
C THR A 233 6.06 6.60 -16.28
N LYS A 234 7.35 6.44 -15.97
CA LYS A 234 8.27 5.61 -16.74
C LYS A 234 8.67 4.41 -15.89
N ILE A 235 8.66 3.23 -16.50
CA ILE A 235 9.13 1.99 -15.88
C ILE A 235 10.19 1.33 -16.75
N ALA A 236 11.28 0.90 -16.12
CA ALA A 236 12.32 0.13 -16.79
C ALA A 236 12.17 -1.34 -16.38
N VAL A 237 11.99 -2.20 -17.36
CA VAL A 237 11.75 -3.63 -17.22
C VAL A 237 12.89 -4.46 -17.80
N TRP A 238 13.13 -5.60 -17.18
CA TRP A 238 14.15 -6.56 -17.59
C TRP A 238 13.56 -7.96 -17.59
N SER A 239 13.89 -8.77 -18.60
CA SER A 239 13.53 -10.17 -18.61
C SER A 239 14.69 -11.03 -18.16
N ASN A 240 14.43 -11.94 -17.23
CA ASN A 240 15.37 -12.96 -16.80
C ASN A 240 15.42 -14.16 -17.79
N ASP A 241 14.42 -14.25 -18.69
CA ASP A 241 14.33 -15.25 -19.74
C ASP A 241 14.57 -14.57 -21.10
N PRO A 242 15.60 -14.97 -21.87
CA PRO A 242 15.91 -14.35 -23.15
C PRO A 242 14.81 -14.55 -24.21
N ASP A 243 13.93 -15.56 -24.05
CA ASP A 243 12.85 -15.83 -24.98
C ASP A 243 11.60 -14.96 -24.70
N VAL A 244 11.60 -14.19 -23.61
CA VAL A 244 10.48 -13.34 -23.21
C VAL A 244 10.81 -11.86 -23.42
N ASP A 245 10.04 -11.19 -24.28
CA ASP A 245 10.10 -9.74 -24.44
C ASP A 245 9.46 -9.05 -23.23
N ALA A 246 10.29 -8.41 -22.39
CA ALA A 246 9.86 -7.74 -21.16
C ALA A 246 8.87 -6.60 -21.42
N VAL A 247 9.11 -5.80 -22.46
CA VAL A 247 8.22 -4.67 -22.83
C VAL A 247 6.91 -5.21 -23.40
N GLY A 248 6.99 -6.15 -24.32
CA GLY A 248 5.81 -6.77 -24.94
C GLY A 248 4.91 -7.46 -23.90
N ALA A 249 5.49 -8.16 -22.91
CA ALA A 249 4.74 -8.78 -21.82
C ALA A 249 3.96 -7.77 -20.98
N CYS A 250 4.59 -6.64 -20.65
CA CYS A 250 3.96 -5.57 -19.86
C CYS A 250 2.93 -4.77 -20.66
N VAL A 251 3.14 -4.56 -21.95
CA VAL A 251 2.20 -3.83 -22.83
C VAL A 251 0.98 -4.72 -23.12
N GLY A 252 1.21 -5.99 -23.45
CA GLY A 252 0.18 -6.92 -23.84
C GLY A 252 -0.37 -6.68 -25.26
N MET A 253 -1.24 -7.57 -25.74
CA MET A 253 -1.85 -7.45 -27.06
C MET A 253 -2.64 -6.14 -27.18
N ASN A 254 -2.33 -5.34 -28.20
CA ASN A 254 -2.94 -4.03 -28.44
C ASN A 254 -2.90 -3.09 -27.20
N GLY A 255 -1.94 -3.26 -26.32
CA GLY A 255 -1.82 -2.45 -25.12
C GLY A 255 -2.81 -2.78 -24.01
N ALA A 256 -3.49 -3.94 -24.07
CA ALA A 256 -4.57 -4.26 -23.14
C ALA A 256 -4.12 -4.22 -21.68
N ARG A 257 -2.94 -4.78 -21.35
CA ARG A 257 -2.43 -4.85 -19.97
C ARG A 257 -2.03 -3.46 -19.44
N VAL A 258 -1.26 -2.70 -20.21
CA VAL A 258 -0.85 -1.35 -19.79
C VAL A 258 -2.06 -0.42 -19.70
N ASN A 259 -3.04 -0.55 -20.62
CA ASN A 259 -4.26 0.28 -20.59
C ASN A 259 -5.12 -0.02 -19.35
N ALA A 260 -5.20 -1.26 -18.88
CA ALA A 260 -5.89 -1.59 -17.63
C ALA A 260 -5.26 -0.87 -16.42
N VAL A 261 -3.92 -0.78 -16.38
CA VAL A 261 -3.21 -0.02 -15.34
C VAL A 261 -3.44 1.49 -15.49
N VAL A 262 -3.39 2.02 -16.72
CA VAL A 262 -3.67 3.43 -17.03
C VAL A 262 -5.08 3.83 -16.61
N GLU A 263 -6.07 2.98 -16.84
CA GLU A 263 -7.46 3.20 -16.43
C GLU A 263 -7.60 3.25 -14.90
N GLU A 264 -6.98 2.31 -14.18
CA GLU A 264 -6.96 2.32 -12.71
C GLU A 264 -6.30 3.60 -12.15
N LEU A 265 -5.28 4.12 -12.85
CA LEU A 265 -4.59 5.37 -12.52
C LEU A 265 -5.27 6.62 -13.11
N ARG A 266 -6.50 6.47 -13.63
CA ARG A 266 -7.35 7.55 -14.17
C ARG A 266 -6.69 8.35 -15.28
N GLY A 267 -6.01 7.66 -16.19
CA GLY A 267 -5.43 8.26 -17.39
C GLY A 267 -3.98 8.72 -17.25
N GLU A 268 -3.28 8.35 -16.18
CA GLU A 268 -1.83 8.58 -16.05
C GLU A 268 -1.10 7.79 -17.14
N LYS A 269 -0.31 8.48 -17.97
CA LYS A 269 0.42 7.87 -19.08
C LYS A 269 1.58 7.04 -18.57
N ILE A 270 1.77 5.85 -19.13
CA ILE A 270 2.85 4.93 -18.74
C ILE A 270 3.73 4.63 -19.94
N ASP A 271 5.04 4.92 -19.81
CA ASP A 271 6.08 4.54 -20.75
C ASP A 271 6.84 3.34 -20.18
N ILE A 272 6.91 2.28 -20.96
CA ILE A 272 7.61 1.06 -20.60
C ILE A 272 8.86 0.98 -21.47
N ILE A 273 10.02 0.84 -20.87
CA ILE A 273 11.31 0.77 -21.56
C ILE A 273 12.10 -0.46 -21.13
N ASN A 274 12.99 -0.93 -21.99
CA ASN A 274 13.96 -1.95 -21.60
C ASN A 274 15.00 -1.36 -20.65
N TRP A 275 15.24 -2.06 -19.55
CA TRP A 275 16.37 -1.78 -18.69
C TRP A 275 17.64 -2.38 -19.29
N ASP A 276 18.75 -1.71 -19.12
CA ASP A 276 20.06 -2.19 -19.55
C ASP A 276 21.10 -1.89 -18.47
N GLU A 277 22.11 -2.76 -18.37
CA GLU A 277 23.21 -2.57 -17.42
C GLU A 277 24.13 -1.42 -17.87
N ASN A 278 24.23 -1.20 -19.19
CA ASN A 278 24.96 -0.08 -19.75
C ASN A 278 24.18 1.22 -19.55
N PRO A 279 24.73 2.18 -18.77
CA PRO A 279 24.05 3.44 -18.49
C PRO A 279 23.69 4.23 -19.75
N ALA A 280 24.51 4.19 -20.79
CA ALA A 280 24.27 4.93 -22.03
C ALA A 280 23.01 4.39 -22.74
N ILE A 281 22.87 3.08 -22.85
CA ILE A 281 21.69 2.42 -23.46
C ILE A 281 20.46 2.67 -22.59
N LEU A 282 20.59 2.57 -21.26
CA LEU A 282 19.46 2.83 -20.35
C LEU A 282 18.96 4.28 -20.46
N ILE A 283 19.86 5.27 -20.59
CA ILE A 283 19.51 6.67 -20.74
C ILE A 283 18.86 6.92 -22.11
N GLU A 284 19.38 6.32 -23.17
CA GLU A 284 18.77 6.37 -24.50
C GLU A 284 17.33 5.84 -24.46
N ASN A 285 17.13 4.64 -23.91
CA ASN A 285 15.81 4.04 -23.74
C ASN A 285 14.88 4.93 -22.87
N ALA A 286 15.43 5.54 -21.81
CA ALA A 286 14.65 6.38 -20.89
C ALA A 286 14.16 7.68 -21.53
N LEU A 287 14.82 8.19 -22.55
CA LEU A 287 14.40 9.38 -23.30
C LEU A 287 13.34 9.11 -24.35
N SER A 288 13.00 7.82 -24.59
CA SER A 288 11.88 7.46 -25.47
C SER A 288 10.64 8.32 -25.16
N PRO A 289 9.88 8.79 -26.19
CA PRO A 289 9.95 8.42 -27.62
C PRO A 289 10.93 9.27 -28.45
N ALA A 290 11.76 10.13 -27.86
CA ALA A 290 12.76 10.88 -28.59
C ALA A 290 13.90 9.94 -29.07
N LYS A 291 14.34 10.17 -30.30
CA LYS A 291 15.51 9.46 -30.85
C LYS A 291 16.79 10.19 -30.38
N VAL A 292 17.75 9.43 -29.96
CA VAL A 292 19.04 9.93 -29.48
C VAL A 292 20.11 9.60 -30.53
N ILE A 293 21.05 10.52 -30.76
CA ILE A 293 22.20 10.31 -31.65
C ILE A 293 23.34 9.69 -30.84
N ALA A 294 23.66 10.29 -29.69
CA ALA A 294 24.77 9.82 -28.86
C ALA A 294 24.48 10.08 -27.38
N VAL A 295 25.00 9.20 -26.53
CA VAL A 295 24.98 9.32 -25.06
C VAL A 295 26.40 9.16 -24.54
N MET A 296 26.91 10.18 -23.88
CA MET A 296 28.17 10.15 -23.16
C MET A 296 27.85 10.15 -21.66
N ALA A 297 27.91 8.98 -21.05
CA ALA A 297 27.61 8.79 -19.64
C ALA A 297 28.88 8.58 -18.83
N ASP A 298 29.00 9.31 -17.71
CA ASP A 298 30.02 9.11 -16.70
C ASP A 298 29.39 8.42 -15.50
N PRO A 299 29.72 7.12 -15.29
CA PRO A 299 29.17 6.35 -14.17
C PRO A 299 29.67 6.81 -12.79
N ASP A 300 30.87 7.40 -12.70
CA ASP A 300 31.49 7.83 -11.45
C ASP A 300 30.86 9.11 -10.93
N GLU A 301 30.66 10.10 -11.80
CA GLU A 301 29.99 11.35 -11.47
C GLU A 301 28.47 11.28 -11.58
N LYS A 302 27.92 10.21 -12.16
CA LYS A 302 26.51 10.04 -12.48
C LYS A 302 25.95 11.20 -13.30
N THR A 303 26.73 11.65 -14.26
CA THR A 303 26.34 12.67 -15.25
C THR A 303 26.27 12.06 -16.63
N ALA A 304 25.43 12.59 -17.48
CA ALA A 304 25.34 12.16 -18.87
C ALA A 304 25.05 13.35 -19.77
N LEU A 305 25.79 13.45 -20.87
CA LEU A 305 25.47 14.34 -21.99
C LEU A 305 24.80 13.53 -23.09
N VAL A 306 23.65 14.00 -23.52
CA VAL A 306 22.84 13.36 -24.56
C VAL A 306 22.69 14.30 -25.74
N VAL A 307 23.05 13.83 -26.93
CA VAL A 307 22.91 14.56 -28.18
C VAL A 307 21.70 14.01 -28.93
N VAL A 308 20.81 14.91 -29.33
CA VAL A 308 19.60 14.58 -30.08
C VAL A 308 19.51 15.42 -31.35
N PRO A 309 18.82 14.95 -32.40
CA PRO A 309 18.57 15.79 -33.58
C PRO A 309 17.84 17.08 -33.16
N ASP A 310 18.10 18.22 -33.86
CA ASP A 310 17.50 19.50 -33.51
C ASP A 310 15.97 19.47 -33.42
N TYR A 311 15.30 18.76 -34.34
CA TYR A 311 13.85 18.62 -34.35
C TYR A 311 13.32 17.71 -33.20
N GLN A 312 14.16 16.94 -32.53
CA GLN A 312 13.80 16.08 -31.41
C GLN A 312 14.04 16.73 -30.04
N LEU A 313 14.76 17.82 -29.95
CA LEU A 313 15.15 18.46 -28.70
C LEU A 313 13.93 18.76 -27.80
N SER A 314 12.88 19.33 -28.35
CA SER A 314 11.64 19.62 -27.60
C SER A 314 10.95 18.34 -27.10
N LEU A 315 11.03 17.26 -27.86
CA LEU A 315 10.44 15.97 -27.48
C LEU A 315 11.28 15.29 -26.39
N ALA A 316 12.61 15.35 -26.50
CA ALA A 316 13.54 14.79 -25.50
C ALA A 316 13.40 15.50 -24.15
N ILE A 317 13.26 16.81 -24.14
CA ILE A 317 13.01 17.59 -22.92
C ILE A 317 11.59 17.32 -22.41
N GLY A 318 10.61 17.31 -23.32
CA GLY A 318 9.20 17.17 -23.00
C GLY A 318 8.57 18.45 -22.44
N LYS A 319 7.24 18.43 -22.26
CA LYS A 319 6.48 19.54 -21.68
C LYS A 319 7.00 19.85 -20.27
N GLU A 320 7.40 21.09 -20.02
CA GLU A 320 7.95 21.55 -18.74
C GLU A 320 9.15 20.71 -18.24
N GLY A 321 9.90 20.08 -19.16
CA GLY A 321 11.03 19.23 -18.80
C GLY A 321 10.64 17.86 -18.20
N GLN A 322 9.40 17.42 -18.37
CA GLN A 322 8.89 16.20 -17.75
C GLN A 322 9.62 14.95 -18.21
N ASN A 323 9.86 14.81 -19.53
CA ASN A 323 10.53 13.61 -20.07
C ASN A 323 11.97 13.49 -19.55
N ALA A 324 12.74 14.58 -19.64
CA ALA A 324 14.11 14.64 -19.11
C ALA A 324 14.16 14.37 -17.60
N ARG A 325 13.26 14.97 -16.83
CA ARG A 325 13.19 14.79 -15.37
C ARG A 325 12.81 13.37 -14.97
N LEU A 326 11.88 12.73 -15.67
CA LEU A 326 11.52 11.33 -15.44
C LEU A 326 12.68 10.40 -15.83
N ALA A 327 13.34 10.64 -16.96
CA ALA A 327 14.52 9.88 -17.39
C ALA A 327 15.65 9.98 -16.36
N ALA A 328 15.95 11.18 -15.87
CA ALA A 328 16.97 11.38 -14.85
C ALA A 328 16.65 10.64 -13.54
N ARG A 329 15.38 10.66 -13.09
CA ARG A 329 14.96 9.91 -11.89
C ARG A 329 14.97 8.39 -12.09
N LEU A 330 14.65 7.93 -13.28
CA LEU A 330 14.60 6.50 -13.62
C LEU A 330 16.00 5.88 -13.64
N THR A 331 16.95 6.59 -14.26
CA THR A 331 18.32 6.13 -14.44
C THR A 331 19.24 6.46 -13.27
N GLY A 332 18.88 7.49 -12.49
CA GLY A 332 19.71 8.00 -11.40
C GLY A 332 20.87 8.88 -11.86
N PHE A 333 20.87 9.31 -13.13
CA PHE A 333 21.88 10.20 -13.72
C PHE A 333 21.34 11.62 -13.85
N LYS A 334 22.24 12.60 -13.75
CA LYS A 334 21.96 13.98 -14.15
C LYS A 334 22.17 14.08 -15.65
N ILE A 335 21.09 14.25 -16.40
CA ILE A 335 21.09 14.22 -17.86
C ILE A 335 21.09 15.67 -18.37
N ASP A 336 22.09 16.01 -19.19
CA ASP A 336 22.15 17.25 -19.99
C ASP A 336 21.82 16.89 -21.44
N ILE A 337 20.81 17.58 -22.01
CA ILE A 337 20.32 17.27 -23.37
C ILE A 337 20.64 18.45 -24.26
N LYS A 338 21.44 18.21 -25.30
CA LYS A 338 21.80 19.20 -26.32
C LYS A 338 21.33 18.75 -27.69
N SER A 339 21.00 19.71 -28.54
CA SER A 339 20.79 19.42 -29.95
C SER A 339 22.14 19.21 -30.64
N GLU A 340 22.12 18.54 -31.77
CA GLU A 340 23.31 18.29 -32.59
C GLU A 340 24.06 19.60 -32.90
N THR A 341 23.33 20.63 -33.30
CA THR A 341 23.92 21.96 -33.56
C THR A 341 24.57 22.56 -32.32
N GLN A 342 23.90 22.49 -31.16
CA GLN A 342 24.45 23.01 -29.89
C GLN A 342 25.68 22.22 -29.43
N ALA A 343 25.67 20.87 -29.61
CA ALA A 343 26.80 20.01 -29.21
C ALA A 343 28.03 20.25 -30.08
N LYS A 344 27.86 20.50 -31.41
CA LYS A 344 28.94 20.85 -32.34
C LYS A 344 29.49 22.25 -32.02
N GLU A 345 28.66 23.24 -31.74
CA GLU A 345 29.10 24.58 -31.33
C GLU A 345 29.87 24.60 -30.00
N ALA A 346 29.48 23.74 -29.05
CA ALA A 346 30.12 23.59 -27.75
C ALA A 346 31.44 22.78 -27.83
N GLY A 347 31.70 22.09 -28.94
CA GLY A 347 32.85 21.22 -29.12
C GLY A 347 32.75 19.90 -28.33
N ASP A 348 31.53 19.55 -27.90
CA ASP A 348 31.27 18.33 -27.13
C ASP A 348 30.96 17.12 -28.00
N PHE A 349 30.81 17.31 -29.32
CA PHE A 349 30.44 16.26 -30.26
C PHE A 349 31.11 16.51 -31.61
N TYR A 350 31.87 15.51 -32.08
CA TYR A 350 32.48 15.47 -33.40
C TYR A 350 31.84 14.32 -34.18
N ASP A 351 31.31 14.63 -35.36
CA ASP A 351 30.84 13.62 -36.32
C ASP A 351 32.07 12.97 -36.97
N TYR A 352 32.32 11.73 -36.70
CA TYR A 352 33.37 10.94 -37.35
C TYR A 352 32.93 10.40 -38.71
N ASP A 353 31.66 10.57 -39.11
CA ASP A 353 31.11 9.97 -40.33
C ASP A 353 31.34 10.79 -41.60
N ASP A 354 31.88 12.01 -41.53
CA ASP A 354 32.09 12.82 -42.73
C ASP A 354 33.47 12.63 -43.44
N ASP A 355 34.40 11.84 -42.87
CA ASP A 355 35.75 11.71 -43.44
C ASP A 355 36.13 10.32 -44.04
N GLU A 356 35.29 9.27 -43.83
CA GLU A 356 35.63 7.92 -44.33
C GLU A 356 34.87 7.48 -45.60
N THR A 357 33.89 8.27 -46.12
CA THR A 357 33.13 7.86 -47.30
C THR A 357 33.62 8.42 -48.64
N ALA A 358 34.76 9.16 -48.65
CA ALA A 358 35.31 9.71 -49.89
C ALA A 358 36.45 8.91 -50.50
N GLU A 359 37.15 8.05 -49.73
CA GLU A 359 38.29 7.28 -50.25
C GLU A 359 37.96 5.81 -50.53
N ASP A 360 37.04 5.16 -49.81
CA ASP A 360 36.69 3.74 -50.06
C ASP A 360 35.69 3.50 -51.21
N ALA A 361 34.98 4.55 -51.68
CA ALA A 361 34.13 4.43 -52.88
C ALA A 361 34.87 4.49 -54.20
N ALA A 362 36.15 4.86 -54.19
CA ALA A 362 36.98 4.93 -55.40
C ALA A 362 37.72 3.64 -55.75
N GLU A 363 37.94 2.73 -54.80
CA GLU A 363 38.60 1.43 -55.05
C GLU A 363 37.69 0.25 -55.26
N ALA A 364 36.41 0.31 -54.89
CA ALA A 364 35.44 -0.76 -55.10
C ALA A 364 34.77 -0.74 -56.47
N SER A 365 34.98 0.28 -57.30
CA SER A 365 34.38 0.37 -58.64
C SER A 365 35.27 -0.14 -59.81
N ALA A 366 36.43 -0.74 -59.50
CA ALA A 366 37.38 -1.20 -60.53
C ALA A 366 37.48 -2.72 -60.72
N GLU A 367 36.80 -3.55 -59.99
CA GLU A 367 36.95 -5.00 -60.04
C GLU A 367 35.71 -5.86 -60.35
N GLU A 368 34.59 -5.32 -60.76
CA GLU A 368 33.47 -6.16 -61.24
C GLU A 368 32.84 -5.67 -62.55
N THR A 369 33.66 -5.71 -63.64
CA THR A 369 33.15 -5.80 -65.01
C THR A 369 33.71 -7.05 -65.63
N SER A 370 33.08 -8.19 -65.41
CA SER A 370 33.05 -9.30 -66.37
C SER A 370 32.22 -10.46 -65.80
N ALA A 371 31.09 -10.67 -66.38
CA ALA A 371 30.43 -11.92 -66.69
C ALA A 371 28.90 -11.73 -66.73
N GLU A 372 28.46 -11.44 -67.89
CA GLU A 372 27.51 -12.22 -68.71
C GLU A 372 26.12 -12.40 -68.11
N ASP A 373 25.19 -11.67 -68.67
CA ASP A 373 24.41 -11.91 -69.89
C ASP A 373 23.42 -13.11 -69.78
N SER A 374 22.21 -12.75 -70.14
CA SER A 374 21.10 -13.60 -70.61
C SER A 374 20.03 -13.94 -69.57
N LEU A 375 18.90 -13.41 -69.78
CA LEU A 375 17.65 -13.92 -70.37
C LEU A 375 16.42 -13.12 -69.83
N THR A 376 15.92 -12.33 -70.73
CA THR A 376 14.54 -11.96 -71.10
C THR A 376 13.44 -12.93 -70.62
N GLU A 377 12.34 -12.42 -70.13
CA GLU A 377 11.02 -12.29 -70.83
C GLU A 377 9.93 -11.99 -69.77
N GLU A 378 9.31 -10.86 -69.95
CA GLU A 378 7.90 -10.57 -70.13
C GLU A 378 6.88 -11.43 -69.37
N THR A 379 6.03 -10.74 -68.61
CA THR A 379 4.58 -10.68 -68.89
C THR A 379 3.90 -9.58 -68.06
N GLU A 380 3.28 -8.72 -68.82
CA GLU A 380 2.18 -7.81 -68.71
C GLU A 380 1.17 -7.99 -67.55
N ALA A 381 0.76 -6.85 -67.05
CA ALA A 381 -0.53 -6.33 -66.63
C ALA A 381 -1.76 -7.24 -66.59
N GLU A 382 -2.48 -7.14 -65.52
CA GLU A 382 -3.95 -7.03 -65.54
C GLU A 382 -4.45 -6.27 -64.30
N GLU A 383 -4.92 -5.04 -64.56
CA GLU A 383 -5.89 -4.32 -63.75
C GLU A 383 -7.23 -5.05 -63.83
N VAL A 384 -7.83 -5.37 -62.70
CA VAL A 384 -9.29 -5.56 -62.64
C VAL A 384 -9.83 -4.80 -61.43
N SER A 385 -10.48 -3.73 -61.78
CA SER A 385 -11.46 -3.02 -60.96
C SER A 385 -12.70 -3.90 -60.76
N GLU A 386 -13.17 -4.04 -59.54
CA GLU A 386 -14.56 -4.44 -59.34
C GLU A 386 -15.19 -3.65 -58.15
N GLU A 387 -16.31 -3.10 -58.54
CA GLU A 387 -17.16 -2.14 -57.86
C GLU A 387 -17.92 -2.77 -56.68
N VAL A 388 -18.30 -1.87 -55.76
CA VAL A 388 -19.22 -2.02 -54.64
C VAL A 388 -20.63 -2.35 -55.15
N PRO A 389 -21.46 -3.05 -54.40
CA PRO A 389 -22.84 -2.61 -54.27
C PRO A 389 -23.23 -2.28 -52.81
N VAL A 390 -23.80 -1.11 -52.75
CA VAL A 390 -24.63 -0.56 -51.69
C VAL A 390 -25.91 -1.40 -51.63
N GLU A 391 -26.32 -1.84 -50.48
CA GLU A 391 -27.70 -2.23 -50.24
C GLU A 391 -28.24 -1.58 -48.98
N GLU A 392 -29.42 -1.04 -49.22
CA GLU A 392 -30.28 -0.15 -48.47
C GLU A 392 -30.81 -0.74 -47.15
N GLU A 393 -31.06 0.18 -46.25
CA GLU A 393 -31.99 0.03 -45.12
C GLU A 393 -33.43 -0.26 -45.60
N PRO A 394 -34.26 -0.84 -44.77
CA PRO A 394 -35.66 -0.39 -44.70
C PRO A 394 -36.04 0.18 -43.32
N GLN A 395 -36.62 1.34 -43.44
CA GLN A 395 -37.40 2.03 -42.42
C GLN A 395 -38.74 1.36 -42.11
N ALA A 396 -39.24 1.71 -40.95
CA ALA A 396 -40.63 1.89 -40.50
C ALA A 396 -41.32 0.64 -39.94
N GLN A 397 -41.93 0.71 -38.80
CA GLN A 397 -43.18 1.44 -38.51
C GLN A 397 -43.54 1.46 -37.04
N GLU A 398 -44.02 2.62 -36.63
CA GLU A 398 -44.81 2.87 -35.42
C GLU A 398 -46.11 2.08 -35.36
N ALA A 399 -46.51 1.70 -34.19
CA ALA A 399 -47.90 1.67 -33.66
C ALA A 399 -47.79 1.19 -32.19
N GLY A 400 -48.19 1.84 -31.18
CA GLY A 400 -49.44 2.55 -30.95
C GLY A 400 -50.14 1.89 -29.76
N GLU A 401 -50.27 2.65 -28.67
CA GLU A 401 -51.37 2.60 -27.67
C GLU A 401 -51.69 1.32 -26.87
N ASN A 402 -51.66 1.35 -25.57
CA ASN A 402 -52.75 1.64 -24.61
C ASN A 402 -52.30 1.28 -23.19
N GLU A 403 -52.36 2.22 -22.24
CA GLU A 403 -53.35 2.36 -21.15
C GLU A 403 -53.82 1.02 -20.53
N ASP A 404 -53.57 0.82 -19.26
CA ASP A 404 -54.48 0.96 -18.09
C ASP A 404 -53.93 0.22 -16.86
N GLU A 405 -54.00 0.95 -15.76
CA GLU A 405 -54.45 0.65 -14.40
C GLU A 405 -54.18 -0.74 -13.76
N GLU A 406 -53.40 -0.76 -12.72
CA GLU A 406 -53.78 -0.86 -11.30
C GLU A 406 -52.58 -0.63 -10.38
#